data_23d116c2d1b1f893fc494ea1f5e66278
#
_entry.id   23d116c2d1b1f893fc494ea1f5e66278
#
_cell.length_a   1.000
_cell.length_b   1.000
_cell.length_c   1.000
_cell.angle_alpha   90.00
_cell.angle_beta   90.00
_cell.angle_gamma   90.00
#
_symmetry.space_group_name_H-M   'P 1'
#
loop_
_entity.id
_entity.type
_entity.pdbx_description
1 polymer ?
#
loop_
_entity_poly.entity_id
_entity_poly.type
_entity_poly.pdbx_seq_one_letter_code
_entity_poly.pdbx_strand_id
1 'polypeptide(L)'
;MRLSRWVTAGVTVVAAFAVGGLALAAAGPIDVSGLSPFASCTVGGPGTNFVNSEVEPFVALNPAKPSNIVGVFQQDRWSNGGAHGLVASTSHDGGATWTESWAHFSICSGGTAANGGNYDRASDPWVTFAPNGHAYQISLSASADLTVSAVLVSKSVDGGDTWSEPTTLARNVSGFAEGPGFNDKESITADPGVASNVYAVWDRSRFPSDNADLTAQMNAASIRGDIIFARTTDGGLTWEPARDILAGNQNEFTVGNQIAVLPNGTLVDIFEDLNGSGRQHSPNQFHESVIRSTDKGLTWSKVIDISTDGSIAVRDPDTGAFVRSGAGLPDIAVDPVNGTLYAVWSDGRFSGFAHDDVALSRSRDGGVTWSNPTKVNASPSGVAAFTPSVDVAPDGTVAVTYYDFRNNTPSTSTLPTDAFAVFLQDGGVTFGNEVRLTKKSFDLDLAPRAGGLFLGDYVGLSHVGSTFVPVYTQTISSSNPTDIFASFVP
;
A
#
# COMPACT_ATOMS: atom_id res chain seq x y z
N MET A 1 66.38 -40.02 24.45
CA MET A 1 65.34 -39.09 24.91
C MET A 1 64.38 -38.81 23.76
N ARG A 2 63.20 -39.44 23.75
CA ARG A 2 62.16 -39.22 22.72
C ARG A 2 61.06 -38.42 23.34
N LEU A 3 60.78 -37.20 22.86
CA LEU A 3 59.66 -36.37 23.24
C LEU A 3 58.44 -36.73 22.37
N SER A 4 57.41 -37.25 22.99
CA SER A 4 56.12 -37.47 22.37
C SER A 4 55.31 -36.16 22.34
N ARG A 5 54.86 -35.76 21.14
CA ARG A 5 53.90 -34.65 20.96
C ARG A 5 52.47 -35.21 21.04
N TRP A 6 51.70 -34.69 21.95
CA TRP A 6 50.26 -34.90 22.03
C TRP A 6 49.57 -33.88 21.12
N VAL A 7 48.81 -34.36 20.12
CA VAL A 7 47.90 -33.56 19.29
C VAL A 7 46.55 -33.62 19.94
N THR A 8 46.08 -32.53 20.48
CA THR A 8 44.67 -32.37 20.93
C THR A 8 43.81 -31.99 19.76
N ALA A 9 42.93 -32.90 19.32
CA ALA A 9 41.89 -32.62 18.33
C ALA A 9 40.73 -31.89 19.03
N GLY A 10 40.54 -30.61 18.70
CA GLY A 10 39.37 -29.86 19.09
C GLY A 10 38.17 -30.24 18.23
N VAL A 11 37.14 -30.78 18.85
CA VAL A 11 35.84 -31.04 18.16
C VAL A 11 35.05 -29.74 18.27
N THR A 12 34.88 -29.07 17.14
CA THR A 12 33.93 -27.94 17.02
C THR A 12 32.55 -28.50 16.78
N VAL A 13 31.69 -28.42 17.78
CA VAL A 13 30.25 -28.73 17.64
C VAL A 13 29.59 -27.52 17.00
N VAL A 14 29.23 -27.63 15.73
CA VAL A 14 28.35 -26.68 15.07
C VAL A 14 26.92 -27.05 15.48
N ALA A 15 26.32 -26.27 16.39
CA ALA A 15 24.91 -26.38 16.69
C ALA A 15 24.12 -25.77 15.53
N ALA A 16 23.56 -26.60 14.68
CA ALA A 16 22.55 -26.18 13.72
C ALA A 16 21.25 -25.90 14.49
N PHE A 17 20.91 -24.64 14.66
CA PHE A 17 19.55 -24.26 15.06
C PHE A 17 18.62 -24.54 13.90
N ALA A 18 17.86 -25.62 13.96
CA ALA A 18 16.70 -25.83 13.13
C ALA A 18 15.65 -24.80 13.57
N VAL A 19 15.50 -23.73 12.80
CA VAL A 19 14.32 -22.88 12.87
C VAL A 19 13.17 -23.73 12.37
N GLY A 20 12.37 -24.26 13.30
CA GLY A 20 11.13 -24.94 12.97
C GLY A 20 10.20 -23.91 12.31
N GLY A 21 10.12 -23.92 10.99
CA GLY A 21 9.10 -23.17 10.27
C GLY A 21 7.75 -23.66 10.75
N LEU A 22 6.94 -22.75 11.33
CA LEU A 22 5.51 -22.94 11.48
C LEU A 22 4.96 -23.08 10.06
N ALA A 23 4.62 -24.31 9.65
CA ALA A 23 3.83 -24.50 8.44
C ALA A 23 2.44 -23.96 8.76
N LEU A 24 2.16 -22.73 8.35
CA LEU A 24 0.81 -22.20 8.30
C LEU A 24 0.05 -23.07 7.29
N ALA A 25 -0.96 -23.79 7.75
CA ALA A 25 -1.80 -24.59 6.87
C ALA A 25 -2.49 -23.61 5.89
N ALA A 26 -2.52 -23.95 4.60
CA ALA A 26 -3.33 -23.23 3.62
C ALA A 26 -4.80 -23.32 4.05
N ALA A 27 -5.24 -22.37 4.85
CA ALA A 27 -6.63 -22.16 5.21
C ALA A 27 -7.24 -21.26 4.13
N GLY A 28 -8.50 -21.46 3.78
CA GLY A 28 -9.24 -20.54 2.94
C GLY A 28 -9.24 -19.13 3.54
N PRO A 29 -9.75 -18.11 2.82
CA PRO A 29 -9.73 -16.74 3.29
C PRO A 29 -10.35 -16.60 4.68
N ILE A 30 -9.67 -15.88 5.55
CA ILE A 30 -10.09 -15.58 6.92
C ILE A 30 -10.56 -14.13 6.93
N ASP A 31 -11.76 -13.89 7.40
CA ASP A 31 -12.26 -12.53 7.67
C ASP A 31 -11.47 -11.96 8.86
N VAL A 32 -10.84 -10.80 8.65
CA VAL A 32 -9.96 -10.15 9.63
C VAL A 32 -10.53 -8.80 10.11
N SER A 33 -11.62 -8.34 9.53
CA SER A 33 -12.37 -7.18 9.97
C SER A 33 -13.59 -7.59 10.80
N GLY A 34 -14.16 -6.65 11.52
CA GLY A 34 -15.37 -6.81 12.32
C GLY A 34 -16.39 -5.74 11.99
N LEU A 35 -17.51 -5.75 12.71
CA LEU A 35 -18.46 -4.65 12.62
C LEU A 35 -17.82 -3.35 13.08
N SER A 36 -18.14 -2.25 12.41
CA SER A 36 -17.55 -0.94 12.67
C SER A 36 -17.57 -0.52 14.14
N PRO A 37 -16.40 -0.28 14.76
CA PRO A 37 -16.34 0.34 16.08
C PRO A 37 -16.79 1.81 16.06
N PHE A 38 -16.94 2.40 14.88
CA PHE A 38 -17.29 3.81 14.66
C PHE A 38 -18.74 4.01 14.18
N ALA A 39 -19.57 2.95 14.11
CA ALA A 39 -20.92 3.00 13.55
C ALA A 39 -21.86 4.03 14.22
N SER A 40 -21.59 4.42 15.47
CA SER A 40 -22.35 5.46 16.18
C SER A 40 -21.81 6.88 15.94
N CYS A 41 -20.68 7.04 15.27
CA CYS A 41 -20.11 8.36 14.98
C CYS A 41 -20.90 9.06 13.89
N THR A 42 -21.17 10.34 14.07
CA THR A 42 -21.93 11.17 13.12
C THR A 42 -21.08 12.27 12.49
N VAL A 43 -19.78 12.28 12.77
CA VAL A 43 -18.81 13.23 12.21
C VAL A 43 -18.42 12.79 10.81
N GLY A 44 -18.16 13.73 9.90
CA GLY A 44 -17.62 13.42 8.58
C GLY A 44 -18.16 14.26 7.42
N GLY A 45 -19.21 15.08 7.67
CA GLY A 45 -19.71 16.09 6.73
C GLY A 45 -20.51 15.55 5.54
N PRO A 46 -20.51 16.24 4.39
CA PRO A 46 -21.32 15.86 3.24
C PRO A 46 -20.84 14.57 2.58
N GLY A 47 -21.75 13.90 1.88
CA GLY A 47 -21.52 12.63 1.21
C GLY A 47 -22.33 11.49 1.84
N THR A 48 -22.25 10.30 1.27
CA THR A 48 -22.82 9.07 1.81
C THR A 48 -21.74 8.33 2.60
N ASN A 49 -22.00 8.05 3.86
CA ASN A 49 -21.17 7.14 4.63
C ASN A 49 -21.67 5.70 4.45
N PHE A 50 -20.78 4.81 4.09
CA PHE A 50 -21.04 3.38 3.96
C PHE A 50 -20.55 2.69 5.24
N VAL A 51 -21.44 2.62 6.24
CA VAL A 51 -21.16 1.96 7.53
C VAL A 51 -20.86 0.48 7.30
N ASN A 52 -19.92 -0.10 8.04
CA ASN A 52 -19.38 -1.45 7.84
C ASN A 52 -18.84 -1.64 6.42
N SER A 53 -18.12 -0.66 5.92
CA SER A 53 -17.42 -0.77 4.65
C SER A 53 -15.95 -0.51 4.86
N GLU A 54 -15.18 -1.58 4.75
CA GLU A 54 -13.72 -1.61 4.88
C GLU A 54 -13.09 -1.64 3.49
N VAL A 55 -12.10 -0.78 3.26
CA VAL A 55 -11.40 -0.66 1.97
C VAL A 55 -9.93 -0.30 2.16
N GLU A 56 -9.15 -0.43 1.10
CA GLU A 56 -7.72 -0.07 1.06
C GLU A 56 -6.91 -0.75 2.18
N PRO A 57 -6.89 -2.09 2.25
CA PRO A 57 -6.10 -2.78 3.25
C PRO A 57 -4.61 -2.74 2.91
N PHE A 58 -3.80 -2.63 3.96
CA PHE A 58 -2.36 -2.90 3.91
C PHE A 58 -1.94 -3.84 5.03
N VAL A 59 -0.80 -4.55 4.88
CA VAL A 59 -0.37 -5.56 5.86
C VAL A 59 1.13 -5.52 6.08
N ALA A 60 1.55 -5.72 7.32
CA ALA A 60 2.94 -5.95 7.67
C ALA A 60 3.08 -7.10 8.67
N LEU A 61 4.16 -7.86 8.54
CA LEU A 61 4.53 -8.92 9.47
C LEU A 61 5.71 -8.51 10.33
N ASN A 62 5.63 -8.86 11.62
CA ASN A 62 6.65 -8.52 12.60
C ASN A 62 7.91 -9.39 12.39
N PRO A 63 9.06 -8.84 11.95
CA PRO A 63 10.26 -9.62 11.70
C PRO A 63 10.87 -10.20 13.00
N ALA A 64 10.60 -9.60 14.15
CA ALA A 64 11.04 -10.11 15.44
C ALA A 64 10.16 -11.25 15.99
N LYS A 65 8.89 -11.33 15.53
CA LYS A 65 7.92 -12.34 15.94
C LYS A 65 6.99 -12.66 14.76
N PRO A 66 7.36 -13.59 13.86
CA PRO A 66 6.63 -13.86 12.62
C PRO A 66 5.17 -14.31 12.77
N SER A 67 4.75 -14.74 13.97
CA SER A 67 3.33 -15.01 14.27
C SER A 67 2.50 -13.74 14.53
N ASN A 68 3.13 -12.56 14.61
CA ASN A 68 2.45 -11.29 14.79
C ASN A 68 2.29 -10.59 13.43
N ILE A 69 1.05 -10.38 13.05
CA ILE A 69 0.63 -9.80 11.76
C ILE A 69 -0.29 -8.63 12.08
N VAL A 70 -0.12 -7.52 11.38
CA VAL A 70 -1.02 -6.36 11.50
C VAL A 70 -1.52 -6.00 10.10
N GLY A 71 -2.84 -6.07 9.91
CA GLY A 71 -3.55 -5.51 8.77
C GLY A 71 -4.15 -4.16 9.16
N VAL A 72 -4.07 -3.15 8.32
CA VAL A 72 -4.72 -1.85 8.51
C VAL A 72 -5.66 -1.57 7.36
N PHE A 73 -6.78 -0.88 7.62
CA PHE A 73 -7.78 -0.57 6.60
C PHE A 73 -8.63 0.64 7.00
N GLN A 74 -9.26 1.25 6.01
CA GLN A 74 -10.28 2.27 6.23
C GLN A 74 -11.55 1.62 6.74
N GLN A 75 -12.21 2.25 7.71
CA GLN A 75 -13.46 1.81 8.31
C GLN A 75 -14.57 2.84 8.12
N ASP A 76 -15.72 2.43 7.57
CA ASP A 76 -16.86 3.29 7.24
C ASP A 76 -16.53 4.32 6.15
N ARG A 77 -16.24 3.84 4.95
CA ARG A 77 -15.85 4.67 3.79
C ARG A 77 -16.91 5.72 3.43
N TRP A 78 -16.47 6.94 3.14
CA TRP A 78 -17.30 8.00 2.58
C TRP A 78 -17.26 7.99 1.03
N SER A 79 -18.39 8.34 0.40
CA SER A 79 -18.51 8.39 -1.06
C SER A 79 -17.61 9.42 -1.74
N ASN A 80 -17.17 10.45 -1.01
CA ASN A 80 -16.38 11.57 -1.50
C ASN A 80 -15.00 11.71 -0.81
N GLY A 81 -14.48 10.64 -0.24
CA GLY A 81 -13.10 10.56 0.28
C GLY A 81 -13.02 10.33 1.79
N GLY A 82 -12.03 9.53 2.19
CA GLY A 82 -11.75 9.15 3.58
C GLY A 82 -12.82 8.25 4.20
N ALA A 83 -12.64 7.96 5.48
CA ALA A 83 -13.47 7.09 6.29
C ALA A 83 -13.69 7.69 7.69
N HIS A 84 -14.54 7.08 8.52
CA HIS A 84 -14.66 7.49 9.93
C HIS A 84 -13.36 7.33 10.70
N GLY A 85 -12.56 6.31 10.39
CA GLY A 85 -11.26 6.07 11.00
C GLY A 85 -10.50 4.97 10.28
N LEU A 86 -9.29 4.68 10.78
CA LEU A 86 -8.49 3.54 10.39
C LEU A 86 -8.51 2.51 11.50
N VAL A 87 -8.71 1.25 11.14
CA VAL A 87 -8.65 0.10 12.05
C VAL A 87 -7.39 -0.70 11.75
N ALA A 88 -6.74 -1.16 12.80
CA ALA A 88 -5.68 -2.17 12.75
C ALA A 88 -6.23 -3.48 13.29
N SER A 89 -6.20 -4.53 12.49
CA SER A 89 -6.53 -5.88 12.89
C SER A 89 -5.23 -6.65 13.14
N THR A 90 -5.05 -7.16 14.35
CA THR A 90 -3.80 -7.75 14.84
C THR A 90 -3.99 -9.22 15.16
N SER A 91 -3.06 -10.05 14.65
CA SER A 91 -2.91 -11.45 15.05
C SER A 91 -1.57 -11.65 15.74
N HIS A 92 -1.54 -12.48 16.80
CA HIS A 92 -0.33 -12.92 17.49
C HIS A 92 -0.03 -14.42 17.35
N ASP A 93 -0.89 -15.14 16.65
CA ASP A 93 -0.88 -16.61 16.51
C ASP A 93 -0.75 -17.09 15.05
N GLY A 94 -0.23 -16.21 14.17
CA GLY A 94 -0.01 -16.54 12.77
C GLY A 94 -1.27 -16.47 11.92
N GLY A 95 -2.22 -15.63 12.30
CA GLY A 95 -3.45 -15.39 11.55
C GLY A 95 -4.62 -16.26 11.97
N ALA A 96 -4.51 -17.08 13.03
CA ALA A 96 -5.61 -17.93 13.49
C ALA A 96 -6.71 -17.13 14.20
N THR A 97 -6.32 -16.11 14.96
CA THR A 97 -7.26 -15.16 15.62
C THR A 97 -6.83 -13.73 15.40
N TRP A 98 -7.81 -12.81 15.38
CA TRP A 98 -7.59 -11.39 15.11
C TRP A 98 -8.33 -10.54 16.15
N THR A 99 -7.71 -9.41 16.53
CA THR A 99 -8.28 -8.40 17.43
C THR A 99 -8.07 -7.01 16.83
N GLU A 100 -9.07 -6.15 16.99
CA GLU A 100 -9.04 -4.80 16.44
C GLU A 100 -8.54 -3.77 17.47
N SER A 101 -7.80 -2.81 16.97
CA SER A 101 -7.33 -1.62 17.66
C SER A 101 -7.30 -0.45 16.69
N TRP A 102 -7.14 0.77 17.17
CA TRP A 102 -7.04 1.95 16.29
C TRP A 102 -6.25 3.09 16.95
N ALA A 103 -5.57 3.86 16.11
CA ALA A 103 -4.95 5.11 16.51
C ALA A 103 -5.95 6.27 16.40
N HIS A 104 -5.72 7.33 17.15
CA HIS A 104 -6.61 8.50 17.22
C HIS A 104 -6.42 9.46 16.04
N PHE A 105 -6.53 8.96 14.81
CA PHE A 105 -6.32 9.73 13.57
C PHE A 105 -7.51 10.60 13.15
N SER A 106 -8.69 10.32 13.70
CA SER A 106 -9.92 11.09 13.47
C SER A 106 -10.72 11.26 14.75
N ILE A 107 -11.70 12.15 14.74
CA ILE A 107 -12.64 12.36 15.85
C ILE A 107 -13.36 11.06 16.17
N CYS A 108 -13.80 10.30 15.15
CA CYS A 108 -14.51 9.04 15.35
C CYS A 108 -13.65 7.97 16.03
N SER A 109 -12.33 8.00 15.81
CA SER A 109 -11.38 7.09 16.45
C SER A 109 -10.79 7.62 17.77
N GLY A 110 -11.34 8.70 18.36
CA GLY A 110 -10.87 9.28 19.61
C GLY A 110 -9.93 10.46 19.49
N GLY A 111 -9.77 10.98 18.28
CA GLY A 111 -8.99 12.18 18.00
C GLY A 111 -9.61 13.44 18.60
N THR A 112 -8.77 14.29 19.17
CA THR A 112 -9.12 15.56 19.81
C THR A 112 -8.08 16.63 19.49
N ALA A 113 -8.41 17.91 19.75
CA ALA A 113 -7.43 18.98 19.64
C ALA A 113 -6.24 18.81 20.60
N ALA A 114 -6.44 18.12 21.73
CA ALA A 114 -5.39 17.92 22.73
C ALA A 114 -4.37 16.87 22.30
N ASN A 115 -4.77 15.84 21.55
CA ASN A 115 -3.88 14.80 21.03
C ASN A 115 -3.52 14.97 19.56
N GLY A 116 -3.99 16.01 18.89
CA GLY A 116 -3.63 16.31 17.49
C GLY A 116 -4.42 15.54 16.44
N GLY A 117 -5.40 14.69 16.82
CA GLY A 117 -6.20 13.86 15.92
C GLY A 117 -7.60 14.42 15.59
N ASN A 118 -7.85 15.70 15.81
CA ASN A 118 -9.16 16.33 15.63
C ASN A 118 -9.52 16.60 14.16
N TYR A 119 -9.54 15.55 13.37
CA TYR A 119 -9.95 15.57 11.96
C TYR A 119 -11.26 14.82 11.80
N ASP A 120 -12.06 15.24 10.82
CA ASP A 120 -13.36 14.64 10.56
C ASP A 120 -13.26 13.25 9.94
N ARG A 121 -12.15 12.99 9.20
CA ARG A 121 -11.91 11.76 8.44
C ARG A 121 -10.47 11.31 8.53
N ALA A 122 -10.26 9.99 8.35
CA ALA A 122 -8.95 9.38 8.13
C ALA A 122 -9.00 8.51 6.86
N SER A 123 -7.86 8.37 6.18
CA SER A 123 -7.73 7.68 4.88
C SER A 123 -6.34 7.09 4.71
N ASP A 124 -6.15 6.32 3.64
CA ASP A 124 -4.89 5.82 3.11
C ASP A 124 -4.01 5.13 4.17
N PRO A 125 -4.52 4.07 4.84
CA PRO A 125 -3.77 3.39 5.89
C PRO A 125 -2.54 2.67 5.35
N TRP A 126 -1.42 2.83 6.05
CA TRP A 126 -0.21 2.04 5.80
C TRP A 126 0.43 1.63 7.12
N VAL A 127 1.07 0.45 7.16
CA VAL A 127 1.72 -0.07 8.37
C VAL A 127 3.06 -0.72 8.03
N THR A 128 4.03 -0.60 8.94
CA THR A 128 5.33 -1.23 8.83
C THR A 128 5.84 -1.68 10.20
N PHE A 129 6.70 -2.69 10.22
CA PHE A 129 7.43 -3.11 11.41
C PHE A 129 8.92 -2.82 11.30
N ALA A 130 9.48 -2.25 12.35
CA ALA A 130 10.93 -2.18 12.50
C ALA A 130 11.49 -3.53 13.00
N PRO A 131 12.80 -3.82 12.79
CA PRO A 131 13.44 -5.07 13.19
C PRO A 131 13.34 -5.42 14.68
N ASN A 132 13.08 -4.43 15.53
CA ASN A 132 12.86 -4.62 16.99
C ASN A 132 11.42 -4.98 17.36
N GLY A 133 10.52 -5.13 16.37
CA GLY A 133 9.11 -5.47 16.57
C GLY A 133 8.19 -4.29 16.90
N HIS A 134 8.68 -3.05 16.85
CA HIS A 134 7.81 -1.88 16.94
C HIS A 134 7.08 -1.67 15.60
N ALA A 135 5.77 -1.45 15.65
CA ALA A 135 4.96 -1.11 14.50
C ALA A 135 4.76 0.40 14.38
N TYR A 136 4.60 0.87 13.15
CA TYR A 136 4.25 2.26 12.84
C TYR A 136 3.14 2.24 11.80
N GLN A 137 2.10 3.04 12.02
CA GLN A 137 1.07 3.28 11.01
C GLN A 137 0.99 4.77 10.69
N ILE A 138 0.56 5.09 9.47
CA ILE A 138 0.41 6.44 8.95
C ILE A 138 -1.01 6.64 8.43
N SER A 139 -1.46 7.88 8.38
CA SER A 139 -2.80 8.27 7.95
C SER A 139 -2.80 9.63 7.28
N LEU A 140 -3.51 9.74 6.18
CA LEU A 140 -4.09 10.99 5.73
C LEU A 140 -5.30 11.31 6.62
N SER A 141 -5.25 12.42 7.32
CA SER A 141 -6.35 12.91 8.13
C SER A 141 -6.84 14.25 7.59
N ALA A 142 -8.15 14.43 7.44
CA ALA A 142 -8.69 15.60 6.76
C ALA A 142 -9.96 16.14 7.41
N SER A 143 -10.23 17.45 7.20
CA SER A 143 -11.56 18.02 7.44
C SER A 143 -12.56 17.50 6.41
N ALA A 144 -13.84 17.48 6.76
CA ALA A 144 -14.92 16.98 5.90
C ALA A 144 -15.08 17.75 4.58
N ASP A 145 -14.69 19.01 4.57
CA ASP A 145 -14.71 19.89 3.40
C ASP A 145 -13.38 19.86 2.61
N LEU A 146 -12.42 19.03 3.06
CA LEU A 146 -11.08 18.84 2.48
C LEU A 146 -10.23 20.13 2.43
N THR A 147 -10.59 21.16 3.19
CA THR A 147 -9.79 22.40 3.30
C THR A 147 -8.57 22.23 4.18
N VAL A 148 -8.57 21.19 5.04
CA VAL A 148 -7.43 20.82 5.88
C VAL A 148 -7.06 19.39 5.59
N SER A 149 -5.77 19.14 5.35
CA SER A 149 -5.19 17.80 5.28
C SER A 149 -3.95 17.69 6.16
N ALA A 150 -3.73 16.55 6.76
CA ALA A 150 -2.56 16.28 7.59
C ALA A 150 -2.07 14.84 7.39
N VAL A 151 -0.77 14.64 7.52
CA VAL A 151 -0.14 13.34 7.59
C VAL A 151 0.24 13.06 9.04
N LEU A 152 -0.35 12.02 9.60
CA LEU A 152 -0.20 11.63 11.00
C LEU A 152 0.46 10.26 11.11
N VAL A 153 1.33 10.08 12.09
CA VAL A 153 1.98 8.79 12.39
C VAL A 153 1.69 8.40 13.83
N SER A 154 1.40 7.12 14.06
CA SER A 154 1.29 6.52 15.38
C SER A 154 2.16 5.28 15.49
N LYS A 155 2.66 4.99 16.70
CA LYS A 155 3.58 3.89 17.00
C LYS A 155 2.96 2.91 17.99
N SER A 156 3.16 1.61 17.74
CA SER A 156 2.89 0.53 18.69
C SER A 156 4.20 -0.12 19.15
N VAL A 157 4.27 -0.47 20.42
CA VAL A 157 5.41 -1.21 21.02
C VAL A 157 5.02 -2.62 21.48
N ASP A 158 3.77 -2.99 21.32
CA ASP A 158 3.16 -4.26 21.74
C ASP A 158 2.64 -5.10 20.58
N GLY A 159 3.07 -4.74 19.33
CA GLY A 159 2.77 -5.51 18.14
C GLY A 159 1.42 -5.17 17.49
N GLY A 160 0.86 -3.99 17.76
CA GLY A 160 -0.38 -3.52 17.16
C GLY A 160 -1.58 -3.55 18.11
N ASP A 161 -1.41 -3.95 19.38
CA ASP A 161 -2.52 -4.00 20.34
C ASP A 161 -2.93 -2.61 20.82
N THR A 162 -1.93 -1.72 21.01
CA THR A 162 -2.16 -0.32 21.37
C THR A 162 -1.28 0.62 20.55
N TRP A 163 -1.75 1.85 20.38
CA TRP A 163 -1.10 2.86 19.56
C TRP A 163 -0.85 4.15 20.37
N SER A 164 0.29 4.78 20.12
CA SER A 164 0.61 6.09 20.70
C SER A 164 -0.35 7.16 20.18
N GLU A 165 -0.43 8.29 20.90
CA GLU A 165 -1.07 9.47 20.34
C GLU A 165 -0.37 9.90 19.03
N PRO A 166 -1.11 10.46 18.04
CA PRO A 166 -0.57 10.78 16.74
C PRO A 166 0.51 11.88 16.79
N THR A 167 1.55 11.69 15.99
CA THR A 167 2.54 12.72 15.67
C THR A 167 2.20 13.31 14.31
N THR A 168 2.03 14.62 14.22
CA THR A 168 1.79 15.32 12.95
C THR A 168 3.10 15.53 12.21
N LEU A 169 3.25 14.94 11.02
CA LEU A 169 4.39 15.16 10.12
C LEU A 169 4.19 16.38 9.23
N ALA A 170 2.97 16.57 8.73
CA ALA A 170 2.58 17.71 7.92
C ALA A 170 1.12 18.09 8.18
N ARG A 171 0.80 19.37 8.00
CA ARG A 171 -0.56 19.89 8.04
C ARG A 171 -0.68 21.05 7.08
N ASN A 172 -1.55 20.92 6.10
CA ASN A 172 -1.86 21.97 5.14
C ASN A 172 -3.27 22.50 5.38
N VAL A 173 -3.42 23.81 5.22
CA VAL A 173 -4.71 24.50 5.32
C VAL A 173 -4.86 25.36 4.09
N SER A 174 -5.87 25.11 3.27
CA SER A 174 -6.18 25.93 2.11
C SER A 174 -6.49 27.36 2.52
N GLY A 175 -5.95 28.35 1.79
CA GLY A 175 -6.18 29.77 2.06
C GLY A 175 -5.17 30.45 2.99
N PHE A 176 -4.10 29.79 3.42
CA PHE A 176 -3.05 30.36 4.27
C PHE A 176 -1.71 30.58 3.53
N ALA A 177 -0.77 31.31 4.18
CA ALA A 177 0.47 31.80 3.58
C ALA A 177 1.42 30.72 3.02
N GLU A 178 1.22 29.44 3.36
CA GLU A 178 1.99 28.31 2.81
C GLU A 178 1.49 27.85 1.43
N GLY A 179 0.42 28.49 0.93
CA GLY A 179 -0.24 28.15 -0.33
C GLY A 179 -1.27 27.03 -0.19
N PRO A 180 -2.25 27.00 -1.09
CA PRO A 180 -3.27 25.97 -1.11
C PRO A 180 -2.64 24.63 -1.52
N GLY A 181 -2.78 23.61 -0.68
CA GLY A 181 -2.24 22.29 -0.93
C GLY A 181 -3.02 21.20 -0.21
N PHE A 182 -2.93 19.98 -0.73
CA PHE A 182 -3.54 18.79 -0.16
C PHE A 182 -2.50 17.66 -0.12
N ASN A 183 -2.34 17.03 1.06
CA ASN A 183 -1.52 15.83 1.20
C ASN A 183 -2.36 14.62 0.81
N ASP A 184 -1.74 13.64 0.16
CA ASP A 184 -2.43 12.43 -0.34
C ASP A 184 -1.45 11.26 -0.43
N LYS A 185 -1.97 10.02 -0.44
CA LYS A 185 -1.26 8.77 -0.73
C LYS A 185 0.07 8.62 0.03
N GLU A 186 0.02 8.76 1.34
CA GLU A 186 1.19 8.55 2.19
C GLU A 186 1.50 7.06 2.39
N SER A 187 2.78 6.74 2.50
CA SER A 187 3.29 5.44 2.93
C SER A 187 4.36 5.58 4.00
N ILE A 188 4.59 4.50 4.76
CA ILE A 188 5.60 4.46 5.82
C ILE A 188 6.38 3.15 5.75
N THR A 189 7.71 3.25 5.81
CA THR A 189 8.62 2.10 5.70
C THR A 189 9.69 2.16 6.78
N ALA A 190 9.77 1.13 7.63
CA ALA A 190 10.87 0.97 8.55
C ALA A 190 12.12 0.40 7.84
N ASP A 191 13.29 0.84 8.25
CA ASP A 191 14.55 0.33 7.73
C ASP A 191 14.79 -1.10 8.26
N PRO A 192 14.84 -2.13 7.41
CA PRO A 192 15.01 -3.51 7.87
C PRO A 192 16.38 -3.79 8.47
N GLY A 193 17.37 -2.91 8.25
CA GLY A 193 18.71 -3.02 8.79
C GLY A 193 18.96 -2.14 10.02
N VAL A 194 18.10 -1.13 10.28
CA VAL A 194 18.32 -0.14 11.35
C VAL A 194 17.01 0.18 12.07
N ALA A 195 16.74 -0.48 13.18
CA ALA A 195 15.46 -0.40 13.90
C ALA A 195 15.05 1.01 14.36
N SER A 196 15.96 1.96 14.42
CA SER A 196 15.67 3.36 14.78
C SER A 196 15.24 4.22 13.60
N ASN A 197 15.39 3.73 12.36
CA ASN A 197 15.08 4.51 11.17
C ASN A 197 13.74 4.10 10.61
N VAL A 198 12.87 5.10 10.39
CA VAL A 198 11.59 4.94 9.70
C VAL A 198 11.39 6.13 8.77
N TYR A 199 10.91 5.86 7.59
CA TYR A 199 10.74 6.79 6.49
C TYR A 199 9.27 6.94 6.17
N ALA A 200 8.79 8.17 6.04
CA ALA A 200 7.45 8.51 5.54
C ALA A 200 7.58 9.32 4.27
N VAL A 201 6.77 9.01 3.28
CA VAL A 201 6.72 9.71 1.99
C VAL A 201 5.27 9.88 1.57
N TRP A 202 4.95 10.98 0.91
CA TRP A 202 3.59 11.26 0.42
C TRP A 202 3.60 12.28 -0.69
N ASP A 203 2.46 12.37 -1.38
CA ASP A 203 2.20 13.37 -2.39
C ASP A 203 1.62 14.64 -1.77
N ARG A 204 2.05 15.79 -2.25
CA ARG A 204 1.42 17.06 -1.92
C ARG A 204 1.03 17.82 -3.18
N SER A 205 -0.26 17.86 -3.43
CA SER A 205 -0.81 18.74 -4.47
C SER A 205 -0.69 20.20 -4.06
N ARG A 206 -0.17 21.04 -4.94
CA ARG A 206 -0.24 22.49 -4.83
C ARG A 206 -1.24 23.05 -5.83
N PHE A 207 -2.21 23.78 -5.33
CA PHE A 207 -3.26 24.37 -6.13
C PHE A 207 -2.93 25.79 -6.55
N PRO A 208 -3.41 26.26 -7.72
CA PRO A 208 -3.10 27.60 -8.24
C PRO A 208 -3.81 28.74 -7.52
N SER A 209 -4.77 28.46 -6.66
CA SER A 209 -5.57 29.47 -5.93
C SER A 209 -6.18 28.91 -4.65
N ASP A 210 -6.68 29.79 -3.79
CA ASP A 210 -7.39 29.45 -2.54
C ASP A 210 -8.87 29.09 -2.75
N ASN A 211 -9.28 28.73 -3.96
CA ASN A 211 -10.65 28.34 -4.22
C ASN A 211 -10.97 27.04 -3.44
N ALA A 212 -12.05 27.04 -2.64
CA ALA A 212 -12.49 25.90 -1.87
C ALA A 212 -13.06 24.74 -2.73
N ASP A 213 -13.29 24.95 -4.04
CA ASP A 213 -13.68 23.88 -4.95
C ASP A 213 -12.47 23.05 -5.35
N LEU A 214 -12.18 22.01 -4.58
CA LEU A 214 -11.06 21.11 -4.81
C LEU A 214 -11.13 20.43 -6.20
N THR A 215 -12.33 20.11 -6.68
CA THR A 215 -12.51 19.50 -8.01
C THR A 215 -12.09 20.46 -9.11
N ALA A 216 -12.46 21.74 -8.98
CA ALA A 216 -12.02 22.79 -9.92
C ALA A 216 -10.50 23.00 -9.84
N GLN A 217 -9.90 22.92 -8.66
CA GLN A 217 -8.46 23.05 -8.45
C GLN A 217 -7.69 21.89 -9.08
N MET A 218 -8.12 20.64 -8.86
CA MET A 218 -7.50 19.45 -9.45
C MET A 218 -7.59 19.42 -10.98
N ASN A 219 -8.58 20.09 -11.55
CA ASN A 219 -8.72 20.25 -13.00
C ASN A 219 -8.01 21.52 -13.56
N ALA A 220 -7.34 22.29 -12.71
CA ALA A 220 -6.66 23.49 -13.15
C ALA A 220 -5.36 23.13 -13.88
N ALA A 221 -5.10 23.82 -15.01
CA ALA A 221 -3.91 23.59 -15.83
C ALA A 221 -2.58 24.03 -15.16
N SER A 222 -2.56 24.41 -13.92
CA SER A 222 -1.39 24.87 -13.15
C SER A 222 -1.23 24.13 -11.81
N ILE A 223 -1.90 23.00 -11.62
CA ILE A 223 -1.65 22.12 -10.48
C ILE A 223 -0.20 21.59 -10.53
N ARG A 224 0.39 21.41 -9.36
CA ARG A 224 1.71 20.80 -9.19
C ARG A 224 1.62 19.72 -8.12
N GLY A 225 2.37 18.66 -8.27
CA GLY A 225 2.54 17.65 -7.23
C GLY A 225 4.00 17.59 -6.79
N ASP A 226 4.22 17.63 -5.49
CA ASP A 226 5.53 17.46 -4.88
C ASP A 226 5.59 16.12 -4.17
N ILE A 227 6.76 15.49 -4.13
CA ILE A 227 7.04 14.39 -3.21
C ILE A 227 7.59 14.96 -1.92
N ILE A 228 6.90 14.67 -0.82
CA ILE A 228 7.28 15.12 0.52
C ILE A 228 7.80 13.93 1.31
N PHE A 229 8.83 14.15 2.10
CA PHE A 229 9.51 13.15 2.88
C PHE A 229 9.77 13.62 4.31
N ALA A 230 9.58 12.71 5.27
CA ALA A 230 10.01 12.86 6.65
C ALA A 230 10.64 11.55 7.13
N ARG A 231 11.54 11.64 8.13
CA ARG A 231 12.11 10.44 8.74
C ARG A 231 12.33 10.64 10.23
N THR A 232 12.38 9.52 10.93
CA THR A 232 12.94 9.42 12.28
C THR A 232 14.22 8.59 12.25
N THR A 233 15.17 8.90 13.14
CA THR A 233 16.40 8.12 13.34
C THR A 233 16.55 7.67 14.80
N ASP A 234 15.53 7.89 15.60
CA ASP A 234 15.47 7.55 17.04
C ASP A 234 14.27 6.65 17.41
N GLY A 235 13.69 5.97 16.39
CA GLY A 235 12.59 5.04 16.60
C GLY A 235 11.26 5.73 16.87
N GLY A 236 11.04 6.90 16.27
CA GLY A 236 9.79 7.66 16.37
C GLY A 236 9.65 8.49 17.63
N LEU A 237 10.74 8.72 18.40
CA LEU A 237 10.71 9.68 19.51
C LEU A 237 10.63 11.10 18.99
N THR A 238 11.37 11.39 17.91
CA THR A 238 11.29 12.64 17.15
C THR A 238 11.27 12.36 15.65
N TRP A 239 10.68 13.28 14.88
CA TRP A 239 10.68 13.26 13.43
C TRP A 239 11.36 14.51 12.91
N GLU A 240 12.19 14.35 11.86
CA GLU A 240 12.75 15.49 11.14
C GLU A 240 11.60 16.26 10.46
N PRO A 241 11.72 17.59 10.30
CA PRO A 241 10.73 18.37 9.56
C PRO A 241 10.52 17.80 8.15
N ALA A 242 9.26 17.71 7.75
CA ALA A 242 8.89 17.31 6.40
C ALA A 242 9.51 18.24 5.35
N ARG A 243 10.01 17.69 4.24
CA ARG A 243 10.67 18.47 3.18
C ARG A 243 10.33 17.93 1.80
N ASP A 244 10.37 18.79 0.83
CA ASP A 244 10.26 18.45 -0.58
C ASP A 244 11.52 17.70 -1.01
N ILE A 245 11.37 16.51 -1.59
CA ILE A 245 12.47 15.71 -2.15
C ILE A 245 12.43 15.68 -3.68
N LEU A 246 11.26 15.92 -4.25
CA LEU A 246 11.04 16.22 -5.66
C LEU A 246 9.95 17.28 -5.75
N ALA A 247 10.28 18.44 -6.33
CA ALA A 247 9.31 19.49 -6.58
C ALA A 247 8.81 19.40 -8.02
N GLY A 248 7.50 19.25 -8.18
CA GLY A 248 6.86 19.22 -9.49
C GLY A 248 6.94 20.56 -10.20
N ASN A 249 7.14 20.54 -11.52
CA ASN A 249 6.95 21.71 -12.37
C ASN A 249 5.46 21.97 -12.60
N GLN A 250 5.15 23.03 -13.34
CA GLN A 250 3.77 23.32 -13.72
C GLN A 250 3.20 22.17 -14.57
N ASN A 251 2.07 21.62 -14.13
CA ASN A 251 1.39 20.44 -14.70
C ASN A 251 2.14 19.12 -14.54
N GLU A 252 3.13 19.03 -13.69
CA GLU A 252 3.70 17.77 -13.21
C GLU A 252 3.04 17.39 -11.89
N PHE A 253 2.69 16.14 -11.75
CA PHE A 253 2.03 15.58 -10.58
C PHE A 253 2.56 14.18 -10.33
N THR A 254 2.88 13.87 -9.09
CA THR A 254 3.27 12.53 -8.66
C THR A 254 2.18 11.93 -7.80
N VAL A 255 2.04 10.60 -7.79
CA VAL A 255 1.09 9.91 -6.93
C VAL A 255 1.55 8.51 -6.58
N GLY A 256 1.22 8.05 -5.36
CA GLY A 256 1.42 6.68 -4.93
C GLY A 256 2.83 6.36 -4.50
N ASN A 257 3.50 7.29 -3.82
CA ASN A 257 4.87 7.14 -3.35
C ASN A 257 5.04 5.99 -2.34
N GLN A 258 6.05 5.13 -2.57
CA GLN A 258 6.40 4.03 -1.68
C GLN A 258 7.91 3.83 -1.63
N ILE A 259 8.48 3.72 -0.43
CA ILE A 259 9.91 3.51 -0.23
C ILE A 259 10.21 2.03 -0.04
N ALA A 260 11.02 1.46 -0.94
CA ALA A 260 11.73 0.20 -0.73
C ALA A 260 13.15 0.47 -0.18
N VAL A 261 13.58 -0.31 0.81
CA VAL A 261 14.91 -0.21 1.41
C VAL A 261 15.76 -1.39 0.99
N LEU A 262 16.79 -1.16 0.20
CA LEU A 262 17.71 -2.19 -0.26
C LEU A 262 18.58 -2.75 0.89
N PRO A 263 19.12 -3.98 0.79
CA PRO A 263 20.01 -4.56 1.81
C PRO A 263 21.24 -3.70 2.13
N ASN A 264 21.71 -2.90 1.18
CA ASN A 264 22.82 -1.95 1.41
C ASN A 264 22.37 -0.62 2.03
N GLY A 265 21.06 -0.48 2.32
CA GLY A 265 20.45 0.68 2.93
C GLY A 265 20.15 1.83 1.96
N THR A 266 20.25 1.63 0.66
CA THR A 266 19.74 2.58 -0.34
C THR A 266 18.22 2.62 -0.27
N LEU A 267 17.63 3.80 -0.30
CA LEU A 267 16.20 4.01 -0.44
C LEU A 267 15.87 4.15 -1.93
N VAL A 268 14.78 3.53 -2.34
CA VAL A 268 14.20 3.69 -3.68
C VAL A 268 12.72 4.04 -3.47
N ASP A 269 12.33 5.23 -3.87
CA ASP A 269 10.95 5.71 -3.83
C ASP A 269 10.35 5.57 -5.22
N ILE A 270 9.27 4.79 -5.34
CA ILE A 270 8.52 4.58 -6.58
C ILE A 270 7.27 5.45 -6.58
N PHE A 271 6.86 5.92 -7.73
CA PHE A 271 5.65 6.71 -7.93
C PHE A 271 5.23 6.72 -9.40
N GLU A 272 3.95 6.98 -9.63
CA GLU A 272 3.44 7.37 -10.94
C GLU A 272 3.76 8.85 -11.18
N ASP A 273 4.48 9.17 -12.26
CA ASP A 273 4.82 10.52 -12.70
C ASP A 273 3.88 10.96 -13.83
N LEU A 274 2.98 11.87 -13.49
CA LEU A 274 1.96 12.42 -14.36
C LEU A 274 2.46 13.69 -15.03
N ASN A 275 3.26 13.54 -16.09
CA ASN A 275 3.75 14.66 -16.89
C ASN A 275 2.71 15.10 -17.90
N GLY A 276 2.16 16.29 -17.77
CA GLY A 276 1.38 16.89 -18.84
C GLY A 276 0.05 17.54 -18.47
N SER A 277 -0.60 18.09 -19.43
CA SER A 277 -1.77 18.97 -19.33
C SER A 277 -3.05 18.36 -18.78
N GLY A 278 -3.00 17.34 -17.95
CA GLY A 278 -4.07 16.84 -17.05
C GLY A 278 -5.45 16.51 -17.66
N ARG A 279 -5.63 16.62 -18.97
CA ARG A 279 -6.96 16.58 -19.59
C ARG A 279 -7.22 15.44 -20.56
N GLN A 280 -6.23 14.66 -20.89
CA GLN A 280 -6.40 13.42 -21.67
C GLN A 280 -5.30 12.45 -21.27
N HIS A 281 -5.69 11.28 -20.78
CA HIS A 281 -4.80 10.13 -20.70
C HIS A 281 -4.28 9.84 -22.12
N SER A 282 -3.12 10.41 -22.42
CA SER A 282 -2.35 10.00 -23.57
C SER A 282 -1.39 8.94 -23.07
N PRO A 283 -1.39 7.73 -23.65
CA PRO A 283 -0.58 6.60 -23.13
C PRO A 283 0.93 6.86 -23.10
N ASN A 284 1.39 8.02 -23.48
CA ASN A 284 2.81 8.39 -23.55
C ASN A 284 3.19 9.54 -22.60
N GLN A 285 2.33 9.93 -21.67
CA GLN A 285 2.56 11.07 -20.76
C GLN A 285 2.69 10.67 -19.29
N PHE A 286 2.36 9.44 -18.93
CA PHE A 286 2.48 8.91 -17.58
C PHE A 286 3.60 7.89 -17.56
N HIS A 287 4.37 7.91 -16.48
CA HIS A 287 5.51 7.02 -16.28
C HIS A 287 5.48 6.44 -14.89
N GLU A 288 5.76 5.15 -14.79
CA GLU A 288 6.24 4.59 -13.55
C GLU A 288 7.69 5.02 -13.39
N SER A 289 8.01 5.64 -12.27
CA SER A 289 9.30 6.27 -12.04
C SER A 289 9.83 6.02 -10.64
N VAL A 290 11.15 6.19 -10.47
CA VAL A 290 11.78 6.14 -9.15
C VAL A 290 12.76 7.30 -8.95
N ILE A 291 12.96 7.66 -7.68
CA ILE A 291 14.13 8.40 -7.21
C ILE A 291 14.86 7.57 -6.14
N ARG A 292 16.14 7.83 -5.96
CA ARG A 292 17.02 7.02 -5.11
C ARG A 292 17.81 7.88 -4.14
N SER A 293 18.03 7.35 -2.92
CA SER A 293 18.90 7.96 -1.92
C SER A 293 19.87 6.93 -1.37
N THR A 294 21.16 7.25 -1.36
CA THR A 294 22.22 6.38 -0.79
C THR A 294 22.67 6.85 0.60
N ASP A 295 22.06 7.89 1.14
CA ASP A 295 22.41 8.55 2.40
C ASP A 295 21.20 8.68 3.35
N LYS A 296 20.31 7.67 3.31
CA LYS A 296 19.12 7.58 4.16
C LYS A 296 18.15 8.73 4.00
N GLY A 297 17.97 9.20 2.77
CA GLY A 297 17.03 10.25 2.41
C GLY A 297 17.56 11.67 2.62
N LEU A 298 18.86 11.88 2.87
CA LEU A 298 19.42 13.25 2.93
C LEU A 298 19.44 13.91 1.56
N THR A 299 19.86 13.17 0.54
CA THR A 299 19.84 13.61 -0.85
C THR A 299 19.20 12.55 -1.76
N TRP A 300 18.62 12.99 -2.86
CA TRP A 300 17.92 12.14 -3.82
C TRP A 300 18.45 12.34 -5.23
N SER A 301 18.36 11.29 -6.03
CA SER A 301 18.73 11.31 -7.44
C SER A 301 17.74 12.13 -8.27
N LYS A 302 18.05 12.31 -9.53
CA LYS A 302 17.05 12.66 -10.54
C LYS A 302 16.06 11.51 -10.71
N VAL A 303 14.91 11.80 -11.29
CA VAL A 303 13.90 10.82 -11.71
C VAL A 303 14.53 9.84 -12.71
N ILE A 304 14.20 8.58 -12.54
CA ILE A 304 14.59 7.45 -13.41
C ILE A 304 13.29 6.76 -13.82
N ASP A 305 12.97 6.79 -15.10
CA ASP A 305 11.78 6.14 -15.63
C ASP A 305 11.94 4.62 -15.60
N ILE A 306 10.95 3.92 -15.09
CA ILE A 306 10.81 2.46 -15.20
C ILE A 306 10.22 2.13 -16.57
N SER A 307 9.08 2.74 -16.87
CA SER A 307 8.31 2.54 -18.11
C SER A 307 7.30 3.66 -18.29
N THR A 308 6.84 3.86 -19.51
CA THR A 308 5.55 4.55 -19.70
C THR A 308 4.44 3.75 -19.05
N ASP A 309 3.51 4.41 -18.38
CA ASP A 309 2.25 3.81 -17.95
C ASP A 309 1.23 3.83 -19.10
N GLY A 310 0.51 2.73 -19.24
CA GLY A 310 -0.53 2.55 -20.24
C GLY A 310 -1.87 2.15 -19.64
N SER A 311 -2.05 2.41 -18.34
CA SER A 311 -3.30 2.09 -17.64
C SER A 311 -4.50 2.77 -18.29
N ILE A 312 -5.61 2.05 -18.32
CA ILE A 312 -6.92 2.54 -18.76
C ILE A 312 -7.94 2.30 -17.65
N ALA A 313 -9.05 2.99 -17.69
CA ALA A 313 -10.08 2.86 -16.65
C ALA A 313 -10.71 1.46 -16.68
N VAL A 314 -10.68 0.76 -15.54
CA VAL A 314 -11.39 -0.51 -15.35
C VAL A 314 -12.90 -0.25 -15.33
N ARG A 315 -13.65 -1.10 -16.03
CA ARG A 315 -15.11 -0.99 -16.12
C ARG A 315 -15.75 -2.36 -16.00
N ASP A 316 -16.96 -2.36 -15.45
CA ASP A 316 -17.86 -3.48 -15.54
C ASP A 316 -18.10 -3.81 -17.02
N PRO A 317 -17.82 -5.02 -17.49
CA PRO A 317 -17.93 -5.39 -18.90
C PRO A 317 -19.36 -5.41 -19.42
N ASP A 318 -20.37 -5.51 -18.55
CA ASP A 318 -21.78 -5.63 -18.93
C ASP A 318 -22.52 -4.29 -18.89
N THR A 319 -22.20 -3.41 -17.94
CA THR A 319 -22.88 -2.13 -17.74
C THR A 319 -22.03 -0.92 -18.14
N GLY A 320 -20.72 -1.07 -18.24
CA GLY A 320 -19.76 0.01 -18.42
C GLY A 320 -19.54 0.88 -17.18
N ALA A 321 -20.10 0.49 -16.01
CA ALA A 321 -19.90 1.22 -14.77
C ALA A 321 -18.41 1.29 -14.41
N PHE A 322 -17.97 2.44 -13.92
CA PHE A 322 -16.57 2.64 -13.55
C PHE A 322 -16.23 1.88 -12.26
N VAL A 323 -15.13 1.13 -12.30
CA VAL A 323 -14.51 0.50 -11.16
C VAL A 323 -13.26 1.31 -10.79
N ARG A 324 -13.27 1.91 -9.61
CA ARG A 324 -12.10 2.62 -9.09
C ARG A 324 -11.11 1.60 -8.53
N SER A 325 -9.95 1.49 -9.16
CA SER A 325 -8.98 0.42 -8.93
C SER A 325 -7.56 0.94 -8.67
N GLY A 326 -7.39 2.25 -8.44
CA GLY A 326 -6.06 2.85 -8.32
C GLY A 326 -5.22 2.70 -9.60
N ALA A 327 -5.88 2.75 -10.77
CA ALA A 327 -5.24 2.57 -12.07
C ALA A 327 -3.97 3.43 -12.20
N GLY A 328 -2.86 2.82 -12.59
CA GLY A 328 -1.54 3.47 -12.68
C GLY A 328 -0.76 3.54 -11.37
N LEU A 329 -1.36 3.31 -10.20
CA LEU A 329 -0.59 3.27 -8.94
C LEU A 329 0.34 2.05 -8.93
N PRO A 330 1.68 2.25 -8.81
CA PRO A 330 2.62 1.16 -8.72
C PRO A 330 2.70 0.57 -7.30
N ASP A 331 3.15 -0.68 -7.20
CA ASP A 331 3.63 -1.28 -5.96
C ASP A 331 5.06 -1.81 -6.17
N ILE A 332 5.87 -1.81 -5.10
CA ILE A 332 7.29 -2.18 -5.18
C ILE A 332 7.70 -3.11 -4.05
N ALA A 333 8.45 -4.16 -4.40
CA ALA A 333 9.09 -5.04 -3.45
C ALA A 333 10.59 -5.18 -3.72
N VAL A 334 11.34 -5.57 -2.70
CA VAL A 334 12.78 -5.82 -2.77
C VAL A 334 13.08 -7.25 -2.29
N ASP A 335 13.86 -7.98 -3.08
CA ASP A 335 14.45 -9.25 -2.64
C ASP A 335 15.39 -8.97 -1.46
N PRO A 336 15.09 -9.45 -0.25
CA PRO A 336 15.87 -9.11 0.94
C PRO A 336 17.29 -9.71 0.93
N VAL A 337 17.57 -10.66 0.03
CA VAL A 337 18.86 -11.34 -0.06
C VAL A 337 19.79 -10.68 -1.08
N ASN A 338 19.29 -10.38 -2.27
CA ASN A 338 20.13 -9.90 -3.37
C ASN A 338 19.85 -8.46 -3.80
N GLY A 339 18.78 -7.82 -3.28
CA GLY A 339 18.42 -6.44 -3.55
C GLY A 339 17.80 -6.20 -4.93
N THR A 340 17.34 -7.25 -5.62
CA THR A 340 16.53 -7.08 -6.84
C THR A 340 15.21 -6.41 -6.49
N LEU A 341 14.85 -5.37 -7.22
CA LEU A 341 13.57 -4.67 -7.10
C LEU A 341 12.58 -5.21 -8.12
N TYR A 342 11.33 -5.28 -7.71
CA TYR A 342 10.19 -5.64 -8.56
C TYR A 342 9.13 -4.57 -8.41
N ALA A 343 8.66 -4.03 -9.53
CA ALA A 343 7.58 -3.06 -9.59
C ALA A 343 6.43 -3.64 -10.41
N VAL A 344 5.20 -3.47 -9.93
CA VAL A 344 3.97 -3.88 -10.63
C VAL A 344 3.00 -2.72 -10.72
N TRP A 345 2.20 -2.69 -11.77
CA TRP A 345 1.13 -1.72 -12.01
C TRP A 345 0.08 -2.29 -12.98
N SER A 346 -1.07 -1.63 -13.08
CA SER A 346 -2.08 -1.94 -14.09
C SER A 346 -1.70 -1.33 -15.44
N ASP A 347 -1.79 -2.08 -16.55
CA ASP A 347 -1.31 -1.61 -17.86
C ASP A 347 -2.10 -2.21 -19.04
N GLY A 348 -2.62 -1.37 -19.89
CA GLY A 348 -3.39 -1.78 -21.08
C GLY A 348 -2.55 -2.24 -22.28
N ARG A 349 -1.21 -2.10 -22.25
CA ARG A 349 -0.34 -2.40 -23.42
C ARG A 349 -0.46 -3.83 -23.93
N PHE A 350 -0.70 -4.79 -23.06
CA PHE A 350 -0.74 -6.22 -23.42
C PHE A 350 -2.04 -6.61 -24.10
N SER A 351 -3.09 -5.81 -23.96
CA SER A 351 -4.39 -5.97 -24.60
C SER A 351 -4.58 -5.09 -25.84
N GLY A 352 -3.58 -4.27 -26.19
CA GLY A 352 -3.72 -3.21 -27.18
C GLY A 352 -4.64 -2.08 -26.70
N PHE A 353 -4.63 -1.82 -25.38
CA PHE A 353 -5.44 -0.82 -24.68
C PHE A 353 -6.95 -1.11 -24.71
N ALA A 354 -7.34 -2.39 -24.77
CA ALA A 354 -8.73 -2.81 -24.65
C ALA A 354 -9.15 -3.03 -23.19
N HIS A 355 -8.24 -3.44 -22.33
CA HIS A 355 -8.39 -3.63 -20.88
C HIS A 355 -7.02 -3.63 -20.22
N ASP A 356 -6.98 -3.41 -18.91
CA ASP A 356 -5.75 -3.52 -18.14
C ASP A 356 -5.40 -4.98 -17.86
N ASP A 357 -4.10 -5.23 -17.87
CA ASP A 357 -3.42 -6.40 -17.35
C ASP A 357 -2.43 -5.96 -16.27
N VAL A 358 -1.78 -6.88 -15.57
CA VAL A 358 -0.74 -6.56 -14.60
C VAL A 358 0.63 -6.61 -15.27
N ALA A 359 1.30 -5.47 -15.28
CA ALA A 359 2.69 -5.33 -15.72
C ALA A 359 3.65 -5.58 -14.56
N LEU A 360 4.81 -6.17 -14.83
CA LEU A 360 5.94 -6.30 -13.91
C LEU A 360 7.22 -5.87 -14.60
N SER A 361 7.99 -5.01 -13.92
CA SER A 361 9.38 -4.68 -14.27
C SER A 361 10.30 -4.97 -13.09
N ARG A 362 11.59 -5.21 -13.37
CA ARG A 362 12.58 -5.49 -12.33
C ARG A 362 13.87 -4.72 -12.56
N SER A 363 14.56 -4.42 -11.45
CA SER A 363 15.90 -3.84 -11.45
C SER A 363 16.85 -4.69 -10.63
N ARG A 364 18.06 -4.95 -11.17
CA ARG A 364 19.12 -5.72 -10.48
C ARG A 364 20.29 -4.86 -10.05
N ASP A 365 20.25 -3.58 -10.31
CA ASP A 365 21.29 -2.59 -10.03
C ASP A 365 20.83 -1.50 -9.05
N GLY A 366 19.80 -1.84 -8.28
CA GLY A 366 19.26 -0.97 -7.22
C GLY A 366 18.41 0.18 -7.76
N GLY A 367 17.66 -0.02 -8.83
CA GLY A 367 16.75 0.96 -9.40
C GLY A 367 17.40 1.93 -10.40
N VAL A 368 18.62 1.63 -10.90
CA VAL A 368 19.27 2.46 -11.91
C VAL A 368 18.79 2.13 -13.31
N THR A 369 18.61 0.83 -13.60
CA THR A 369 18.03 0.37 -14.87
C THR A 369 16.93 -0.67 -14.61
N TRP A 370 15.96 -0.72 -15.50
CA TRP A 370 14.78 -1.56 -15.37
C TRP A 370 14.55 -2.42 -16.63
N SER A 371 13.97 -3.59 -16.43
CA SER A 371 13.60 -4.47 -17.56
C SER A 371 12.38 -3.92 -18.29
N ASN A 372 12.22 -4.30 -19.57
CA ASN A 372 10.93 -4.08 -20.21
C ASN A 372 9.81 -4.76 -19.44
N PRO A 373 8.64 -4.13 -19.31
CA PRO A 373 7.47 -4.71 -18.63
C PRO A 373 7.04 -6.03 -19.27
N THR A 374 6.67 -6.98 -18.42
CA THR A 374 6.09 -8.26 -18.80
C THR A 374 4.73 -8.46 -18.14
N LYS A 375 3.77 -9.05 -18.87
CA LYS A 375 2.47 -9.41 -18.29
C LYS A 375 2.64 -10.55 -17.30
N VAL A 376 2.02 -10.46 -16.11
CA VAL A 376 2.11 -11.47 -15.06
C VAL A 376 0.78 -12.15 -14.71
N ASN A 377 -0.36 -11.51 -14.94
CA ASN A 377 -1.66 -12.15 -14.70
C ASN A 377 -1.98 -13.22 -15.75
N ALA A 378 -2.66 -14.29 -15.30
CA ALA A 378 -3.14 -15.36 -16.18
C ALA A 378 -4.61 -15.21 -16.56
N SER A 379 -5.17 -14.02 -16.44
CA SER A 379 -6.56 -13.72 -16.85
C SER A 379 -6.78 -14.08 -18.30
N PRO A 380 -7.94 -14.65 -18.66
CA PRO A 380 -8.30 -14.92 -20.05
C PRO A 380 -8.29 -13.65 -20.90
N SER A 381 -8.11 -13.80 -22.22
CA SER A 381 -8.18 -12.66 -23.15
C SER A 381 -9.52 -11.93 -23.05
N GLY A 382 -9.48 -10.60 -22.97
CA GLY A 382 -10.66 -9.75 -22.82
C GLY A 382 -11.12 -9.53 -21.38
N VAL A 383 -10.39 -10.06 -20.40
CA VAL A 383 -10.70 -9.89 -18.97
C VAL A 383 -9.69 -8.94 -18.33
N ALA A 384 -10.18 -7.85 -17.75
CA ALA A 384 -9.36 -6.90 -17.02
C ALA A 384 -8.81 -7.52 -15.74
N ALA A 385 -7.52 -7.25 -15.45
CA ALA A 385 -6.87 -7.50 -14.16
C ALA A 385 -6.40 -6.17 -13.58
N PHE A 386 -6.59 -5.98 -12.27
CA PHE A 386 -6.43 -4.65 -11.65
C PHE A 386 -6.04 -4.72 -10.18
N THR A 387 -5.60 -3.59 -9.64
CA THR A 387 -5.13 -3.37 -8.26
C THR A 387 -4.07 -4.41 -7.85
N PRO A 388 -2.92 -4.45 -8.54
CA PRO A 388 -1.88 -5.41 -8.23
C PRO A 388 -1.13 -5.04 -6.95
N SER A 389 -0.56 -6.05 -6.28
CA SER A 389 0.46 -5.88 -5.23
C SER A 389 1.54 -6.94 -5.39
N VAL A 390 2.78 -6.63 -4.96
CA VAL A 390 3.95 -7.50 -5.11
C VAL A 390 4.71 -7.65 -3.80
N ASP A 391 5.21 -8.87 -3.53
CA ASP A 391 6.16 -9.12 -2.46
C ASP A 391 7.15 -10.23 -2.84
N VAL A 392 8.28 -10.30 -2.15
CA VAL A 392 9.38 -11.24 -2.46
C VAL A 392 9.81 -11.97 -1.21
N ALA A 393 9.65 -13.28 -1.20
CA ALA A 393 10.12 -14.13 -0.11
C ALA A 393 11.66 -14.30 -0.14
N PRO A 394 12.29 -14.66 1.01
CA PRO A 394 13.75 -14.82 1.10
C PRO A 394 14.34 -15.92 0.22
N ASP A 395 13.53 -16.85 -0.29
CA ASP A 395 13.95 -17.87 -1.25
C ASP A 395 13.99 -17.36 -2.71
N GLY A 396 13.60 -16.09 -2.93
CA GLY A 396 13.56 -15.45 -4.23
C GLY A 396 12.25 -15.66 -4.99
N THR A 397 11.26 -16.32 -4.38
CA THR A 397 9.89 -16.41 -4.95
C THR A 397 9.24 -15.02 -4.91
N VAL A 398 8.74 -14.57 -6.05
CA VAL A 398 7.98 -13.32 -6.17
C VAL A 398 6.50 -13.67 -6.23
N ALA A 399 5.68 -13.09 -5.38
CA ALA A 399 4.23 -13.18 -5.45
C ALA A 399 3.64 -11.87 -5.97
N VAL A 400 2.65 -11.99 -6.85
CA VAL A 400 1.85 -10.84 -7.33
C VAL A 400 0.39 -11.18 -7.14
N THR A 401 -0.35 -10.32 -6.45
CA THR A 401 -1.80 -10.44 -6.28
C THR A 401 -2.53 -9.45 -7.20
N TYR A 402 -3.76 -9.75 -7.54
CA TYR A 402 -4.63 -8.89 -8.33
C TYR A 402 -6.07 -9.37 -8.30
N TYR A 403 -7.01 -8.50 -8.69
CA TYR A 403 -8.39 -8.89 -8.97
C TYR A 403 -8.62 -9.08 -10.46
N ASP A 404 -9.60 -9.91 -10.82
CA ASP A 404 -10.13 -9.96 -12.18
C ASP A 404 -11.60 -10.42 -12.26
N PHE A 405 -12.17 -10.31 -13.47
CA PHE A 405 -13.55 -10.66 -13.78
C PHE A 405 -13.70 -11.98 -14.56
N ARG A 406 -12.72 -12.92 -14.50
CA ARG A 406 -12.73 -14.14 -15.32
C ARG A 406 -13.95 -15.05 -15.11
N ASN A 407 -14.59 -14.95 -13.94
CA ASN A 407 -15.79 -15.70 -13.61
C ASN A 407 -17.08 -14.86 -13.80
N ASN A 408 -16.98 -13.67 -14.39
CA ASN A 408 -18.15 -12.89 -14.71
C ASN A 408 -19.03 -13.62 -15.72
N THR A 409 -20.34 -13.43 -15.60
CA THR A 409 -21.36 -13.92 -16.54
C THR A 409 -22.17 -12.74 -17.03
N PRO A 410 -22.60 -12.69 -18.29
CA PRO A 410 -23.38 -11.57 -18.80
C PRO A 410 -24.61 -11.29 -17.92
N SER A 411 -24.54 -10.20 -17.15
CA SER A 411 -25.57 -9.78 -16.20
C SER A 411 -25.39 -8.30 -15.89
N THR A 412 -26.47 -7.55 -15.83
CA THR A 412 -26.45 -6.14 -15.43
C THR A 412 -26.83 -5.95 -13.95
N SER A 413 -26.90 -7.03 -13.19
CA SER A 413 -27.33 -7.02 -11.77
C SER A 413 -26.27 -7.58 -10.81
N THR A 414 -25.16 -8.11 -11.32
CA THR A 414 -24.04 -8.65 -10.54
C THR A 414 -22.75 -8.54 -11.32
N LEU A 415 -21.65 -8.26 -10.65
CA LEU A 415 -20.29 -8.24 -11.21
C LEU A 415 -19.39 -9.24 -10.44
N PRO A 416 -19.45 -10.55 -10.78
CA PRO A 416 -18.60 -11.57 -10.18
C PRO A 416 -17.13 -11.25 -10.32
N THR A 417 -16.46 -11.06 -9.18
CA THR A 417 -15.06 -10.67 -9.08
C THR A 417 -14.32 -11.63 -8.17
N ASP A 418 -13.04 -11.86 -8.46
CA ASP A 418 -12.17 -12.73 -7.67
C ASP A 418 -10.79 -12.11 -7.48
N ALA A 419 -10.14 -12.46 -6.36
CA ALA A 419 -8.74 -12.18 -6.10
C ALA A 419 -7.88 -13.41 -6.40
N PHE A 420 -6.70 -13.17 -6.97
CA PHE A 420 -5.72 -14.19 -7.35
C PHE A 420 -4.33 -13.84 -6.84
N ALA A 421 -3.48 -14.85 -6.68
CA ALA A 421 -2.05 -14.71 -6.51
C ALA A 421 -1.32 -15.55 -7.55
N VAL A 422 -0.33 -14.99 -8.22
CA VAL A 422 0.57 -15.69 -9.13
C VAL A 422 1.98 -15.65 -8.55
N PHE A 423 2.70 -16.78 -8.67
CA PHE A 423 4.05 -16.90 -8.15
C PHE A 423 5.04 -17.00 -9.31
N LEU A 424 6.12 -16.21 -9.23
CA LEU A 424 7.17 -16.22 -10.22
C LEU A 424 8.46 -16.70 -9.54
N GLN A 425 9.14 -17.63 -10.19
CA GLN A 425 10.42 -18.16 -9.76
C GLN A 425 11.57 -17.56 -10.59
N ASP A 426 12.79 -17.93 -10.26
CA ASP A 426 14.02 -17.50 -10.97
C ASP A 426 14.15 -15.98 -11.05
N GLY A 427 13.78 -15.27 -9.98
CA GLY A 427 13.86 -13.82 -9.93
C GLY A 427 12.87 -13.15 -10.89
N GLY A 428 11.62 -13.62 -10.93
CA GLY A 428 10.54 -13.02 -11.70
C GLY A 428 10.58 -13.33 -13.21
N VAL A 429 11.13 -14.48 -13.62
CA VAL A 429 11.23 -14.88 -15.02
C VAL A 429 10.27 -15.99 -15.39
N THR A 430 10.15 -17.00 -14.54
CA THR A 430 9.32 -18.18 -14.82
C THR A 430 8.01 -18.06 -14.06
N PHE A 431 6.91 -18.07 -14.80
CA PHE A 431 5.57 -18.10 -14.21
C PHE A 431 5.33 -19.45 -13.54
N GLY A 432 4.97 -19.41 -12.27
CA GLY A 432 4.54 -20.54 -11.50
C GLY A 432 3.02 -20.76 -11.54
N ASN A 433 2.51 -21.43 -10.52
CA ASN A 433 1.09 -21.65 -10.39
C ASN A 433 0.38 -20.35 -9.96
N GLU A 434 -0.81 -20.16 -10.51
CA GLU A 434 -1.76 -19.16 -10.02
C GLU A 434 -2.72 -19.80 -9.04
N VAL A 435 -3.05 -19.11 -7.95
CA VAL A 435 -3.98 -19.56 -6.91
C VAL A 435 -5.10 -18.53 -6.77
N ARG A 436 -6.34 -19.01 -6.78
CA ARG A 436 -7.51 -18.20 -6.44
C ARG A 436 -7.54 -18.01 -4.92
N LEU A 437 -7.55 -16.76 -4.47
CA LEU A 437 -7.61 -16.39 -3.06
C LEU A 437 -9.03 -16.42 -2.51
N THR A 438 -9.99 -15.99 -3.31
CA THR A 438 -11.42 -16.00 -2.95
C THR A 438 -12.00 -17.41 -2.96
N LYS A 439 -12.76 -17.76 -1.93
CA LYS A 439 -13.42 -19.07 -1.86
C LYS A 439 -14.51 -19.25 -2.93
N LYS A 440 -15.19 -18.15 -3.26
CA LYS A 440 -16.19 -18.02 -4.32
C LYS A 440 -16.12 -16.59 -4.84
N SER A 441 -16.58 -16.34 -6.08
CA SER A 441 -16.71 -14.97 -6.59
C SER A 441 -17.65 -14.17 -5.69
N PHE A 442 -17.27 -12.94 -5.44
CA PHE A 442 -18.09 -11.94 -4.78
C PHE A 442 -18.67 -10.96 -5.81
N ASP A 443 -19.75 -10.29 -5.45
CA ASP A 443 -20.44 -9.37 -6.33
C ASP A 443 -19.95 -7.93 -6.11
N LEU A 444 -19.10 -7.42 -7.01
CA LEU A 444 -18.50 -6.09 -6.89
C LEU A 444 -19.54 -4.95 -6.94
N ASP A 445 -20.74 -5.17 -7.47
CA ASP A 445 -21.80 -4.17 -7.45
C ASP A 445 -22.28 -3.77 -6.05
N LEU A 446 -21.97 -4.60 -5.04
CA LEU A 446 -22.25 -4.31 -3.62
C LEU A 446 -21.20 -3.37 -2.99
N ALA A 447 -20.08 -3.11 -3.65
CA ALA A 447 -19.02 -2.27 -3.12
C ALA A 447 -19.49 -0.81 -2.90
N PRO A 448 -18.91 -0.08 -1.92
CA PRO A 448 -19.19 1.32 -1.74
C PRO A 448 -18.84 2.12 -3.00
N ARG A 449 -19.67 3.11 -3.32
CA ARG A 449 -19.44 4.00 -4.47
C ARG A 449 -18.65 5.23 -4.02
N ALA A 450 -17.33 5.19 -4.21
CA ALA A 450 -16.40 6.27 -3.87
C ALA A 450 -15.60 6.72 -5.10
N GLY A 451 -16.26 7.44 -6.00
CA GLY A 451 -15.72 7.79 -7.32
C GLY A 451 -15.89 6.69 -8.39
N GLY A 452 -16.42 5.52 -7.99
CA GLY A 452 -16.68 4.30 -8.75
C GLY A 452 -17.06 3.19 -7.78
N LEU A 453 -17.19 1.94 -8.24
CA LEU A 453 -17.20 0.76 -7.37
C LEU A 453 -15.81 0.64 -6.74
N PHE A 454 -15.70 0.50 -5.41
CA PHE A 454 -14.45 0.73 -4.72
C PHE A 454 -14.12 -0.37 -3.70
N LEU A 455 -13.03 -1.07 -3.91
CA LEU A 455 -12.42 -2.01 -2.96
C LEU A 455 -11.15 -1.43 -2.30
N GLY A 456 -10.57 -0.43 -2.93
CA GLY A 456 -9.32 0.21 -2.60
C GLY A 456 -8.53 0.57 -3.85
N ASP A 457 -7.70 1.59 -3.76
CA ASP A 457 -6.74 1.94 -4.81
C ASP A 457 -5.51 1.00 -4.75
N TYR A 458 -5.30 0.28 -3.62
CA TYR A 458 -4.26 -0.71 -3.38
C TYR A 458 -4.76 -1.83 -2.45
N VAL A 459 -3.97 -2.90 -2.32
CA VAL A 459 -4.15 -4.04 -1.41
C VAL A 459 -2.82 -4.42 -0.78
N GLY A 460 -2.86 -5.15 0.35
CA GLY A 460 -1.66 -5.54 1.07
C GLY A 460 -1.16 -6.93 0.69
N LEU A 461 0.16 -7.07 0.58
CA LEU A 461 0.84 -8.35 0.44
C LEU A 461 2.11 -8.33 1.30
N SER A 462 2.33 -9.39 2.07
CA SER A 462 3.54 -9.58 2.84
C SER A 462 3.84 -11.07 2.98
N HIS A 463 4.99 -11.45 3.57
CA HIS A 463 5.36 -12.87 3.71
C HIS A 463 5.93 -13.20 5.10
N VAL A 464 5.83 -14.48 5.48
CA VAL A 464 6.57 -15.09 6.57
C VAL A 464 7.27 -16.34 6.07
N GLY A 465 8.60 -16.32 6.05
CA GLY A 465 9.36 -17.40 5.37
C GLY A 465 9.01 -17.47 3.89
N SER A 466 8.51 -18.59 3.41
CA SER A 466 8.00 -18.79 2.04
C SER A 466 6.47 -18.70 1.94
N THR A 467 5.78 -18.39 3.03
CA THR A 467 4.30 -18.24 3.01
C THR A 467 3.95 -16.78 2.81
N PHE A 468 3.20 -16.47 1.76
CA PHE A 468 2.67 -15.15 1.49
C PHE A 468 1.32 -14.93 2.20
N VAL A 469 1.11 -13.68 2.61
CA VAL A 469 -0.10 -13.24 3.33
C VAL A 469 -0.72 -12.07 2.57
N PRO A 470 -1.48 -12.34 1.50
CA PRO A 470 -2.32 -11.32 0.87
C PRO A 470 -3.46 -10.91 1.80
N VAL A 471 -3.67 -9.59 1.91
CA VAL A 471 -4.80 -8.99 2.61
C VAL A 471 -5.56 -8.11 1.62
N TYR A 472 -6.85 -8.41 1.44
CA TYR A 472 -7.64 -7.86 0.35
C TYR A 472 -9.12 -7.70 0.74
N THR A 473 -9.83 -6.87 0.00
CA THR A 473 -11.24 -6.53 0.22
C THR A 473 -12.16 -7.48 -0.56
N GLN A 474 -13.27 -7.92 0.05
CA GLN A 474 -14.38 -8.57 -0.64
C GLN A 474 -15.71 -7.93 -0.24
N THR A 475 -16.67 -7.93 -1.16
CA THR A 475 -18.05 -7.54 -0.84
C THR A 475 -18.80 -8.69 -0.16
N ILE A 476 -19.71 -8.32 0.74
CA ILE A 476 -20.49 -9.29 1.54
C ILE A 476 -21.99 -9.13 1.30
N SER A 477 -22.56 -7.95 1.60
CA SER A 477 -23.98 -7.66 1.48
C SER A 477 -24.26 -6.16 1.39
N SER A 478 -25.49 -5.78 1.13
CA SER A 478 -25.88 -4.36 1.11
C SER A 478 -25.84 -3.67 2.48
N SER A 479 -25.89 -4.42 3.58
CA SER A 479 -25.83 -3.88 4.96
C SER A 479 -24.42 -3.99 5.57
N ASN A 480 -23.55 -4.77 4.98
CA ASN A 480 -22.13 -4.91 5.24
C ASN A 480 -21.44 -4.95 3.88
N PRO A 481 -21.15 -3.79 3.25
CA PRO A 481 -20.77 -3.75 1.86
C PRO A 481 -19.46 -4.49 1.58
N THR A 482 -18.45 -4.31 2.43
CA THR A 482 -17.12 -4.91 2.25
C THR A 482 -16.50 -5.29 3.59
N ASP A 483 -15.81 -6.45 3.61
CA ASP A 483 -14.91 -6.87 4.69
C ASP A 483 -13.51 -7.12 4.15
N ILE A 484 -12.53 -7.14 5.07
CA ILE A 484 -11.13 -7.44 4.78
C ILE A 484 -10.82 -8.91 5.07
N PHE A 485 -10.17 -9.55 4.11
CA PHE A 485 -9.79 -10.95 4.20
C PHE A 485 -8.29 -11.14 4.11
N ALA A 486 -7.76 -12.07 4.89
CA ALA A 486 -6.39 -12.57 4.75
C ALA A 486 -6.41 -14.00 4.21
N SER A 487 -5.45 -14.33 3.35
CA SER A 487 -5.17 -15.69 2.91
C SER A 487 -3.71 -16.04 3.22
N PHE A 488 -3.43 -17.34 3.36
CA PHE A 488 -2.07 -17.85 3.58
C PHE A 488 -1.74 -18.80 2.45
N VAL A 489 -0.80 -18.41 1.60
CA VAL A 489 -0.41 -19.16 0.40
C VAL A 489 1.08 -19.47 0.43
N PRO A 490 1.45 -20.78 0.32
CA PRO A 490 2.84 -21.23 0.42
C PRO A 490 3.67 -20.91 -0.83
#